data_415a3fc52c8532efac4b78963240557d
#
_entry.id   415a3fc52c8532efac4b78963240557d
#
_cell.length_a   1.000
_cell.length_b   1.000
_cell.length_c   1.000
_cell.angle_alpha   90.00
_cell.angle_beta   90.00
_cell.angle_gamma   90.00
#
_symmetry.space_group_name_H-M   'P 1'
#
loop_
_entity.id
_entity.type
_entity.pdbx_description
1 polymer ?
#
loop_
_entity_poly.entity_id
_entity_poly.type
_entity_poly.pdbx_seq_one_letter_code
_entity_poly.pdbx_strand_id
1 'polypeptide(L)'
;VDSIQELNKIHEKHKQHKIFLDLPIKRVKPPNNQYTINELVPIIKSNKQIRYLAISNVKSSSDIILYTKLLPSNIILVPKIETVEAILNIDEIIRALKGSEKILMLDHDDLFTSITNSGELLSNFRKHVNELVTFCNKQNIILLRARGVIFSDSM
;
A
#
# COMPACT_ATOMS: atom_id res chain seq x y z
N VAL A 1 -2.59 -4.21 -12.43
CA VAL A 1 -2.98 -5.43 -13.17
C VAL A 1 -4.44 -5.73 -12.85
N ASP A 2 -5.30 -5.81 -13.86
CA ASP A 2 -6.73 -5.94 -13.64
C ASP A 2 -7.19 -7.39 -13.52
N SER A 3 -6.38 -8.34 -13.94
CA SER A 3 -6.72 -9.77 -13.90
C SER A 3 -5.51 -10.65 -13.62
N ILE A 4 -5.79 -11.87 -13.14
CA ILE A 4 -4.79 -12.94 -12.96
C ILE A 4 -4.12 -13.32 -14.30
N GLN A 5 -4.88 -13.32 -15.41
CA GLN A 5 -4.34 -13.62 -16.73
C GLN A 5 -3.28 -12.61 -17.17
N GLU A 6 -3.52 -11.32 -16.90
CA GLU A 6 -2.57 -10.26 -17.20
C GLU A 6 -1.32 -10.38 -16.31
N LEU A 7 -1.48 -10.69 -15.02
CA LEU A 7 -0.37 -10.94 -14.11
C LEU A 7 0.53 -12.07 -14.61
N ASN A 8 -0.05 -13.16 -15.08
CA ASN A 8 0.70 -14.29 -15.64
C ASN A 8 1.48 -13.90 -16.90
N LYS A 9 0.89 -13.10 -17.80
CA LYS A 9 1.60 -12.57 -18.99
C LYS A 9 2.79 -11.70 -18.61
N ILE A 10 2.63 -10.83 -17.60
CA ILE A 10 3.72 -10.00 -17.08
C ILE A 10 4.83 -10.87 -16.50
N HIS A 11 4.48 -11.89 -15.72
CA HIS A 11 5.43 -12.83 -15.16
C HIS A 11 6.26 -13.54 -16.23
N GLU A 12 5.62 -14.05 -17.27
CA GLU A 12 6.30 -14.72 -18.39
C GLU A 12 7.27 -13.80 -19.13
N LYS A 13 6.84 -12.54 -19.34
CA LYS A 13 7.63 -11.54 -20.06
C LYS A 13 8.83 -11.02 -19.28
N HIS A 14 8.71 -10.96 -17.94
CA HIS A 14 9.69 -10.29 -17.05
C HIS A 14 10.30 -11.24 -16.01
N LYS A 15 10.71 -12.44 -16.42
CA LYS A 15 11.20 -13.53 -15.54
C LYS A 15 12.33 -13.17 -14.58
N GLN A 16 13.09 -12.14 -14.86
CA GLN A 16 14.25 -11.73 -14.04
C GLN A 16 13.96 -10.56 -13.10
N HIS A 17 12.77 -9.98 -13.16
CA HIS A 17 12.43 -8.79 -12.37
C HIS A 17 11.62 -9.17 -11.13
N LYS A 18 11.88 -8.46 -10.04
CA LYS A 18 11.01 -8.51 -8.86
C LYS A 18 9.69 -7.82 -9.19
N ILE A 19 8.58 -8.43 -8.82
CA ILE A 19 7.25 -7.91 -9.05
C ILE A 19 6.74 -7.27 -7.76
N PHE A 20 6.28 -6.03 -7.89
CA PHE A 20 5.53 -5.30 -6.88
C PHE A 20 4.05 -5.35 -7.28
N LEU A 21 3.21 -5.96 -6.43
CA LEU A 21 1.77 -5.99 -6.64
C LEU A 21 1.10 -4.93 -5.77
N ASP A 22 0.11 -4.26 -6.33
CA ASP A 22 -0.82 -3.42 -5.58
C ASP A 22 -2.19 -4.11 -5.54
N LEU A 23 -2.69 -4.37 -4.33
CA LEU A 23 -4.01 -4.94 -4.10
C LEU A 23 -4.95 -3.83 -3.60
N PRO A 24 -5.67 -3.15 -4.49
CA PRO A 24 -6.64 -2.13 -4.11
C PRO A 24 -7.87 -2.78 -3.50
N ILE A 25 -7.98 -2.71 -2.17
CA ILE A 25 -9.11 -3.24 -1.42
C ILE A 25 -10.13 -2.13 -1.23
N LYS A 26 -11.41 -2.44 -1.53
CA LYS A 26 -12.53 -1.50 -1.38
C LYS A 26 -12.36 -0.19 -2.17
N ARG A 27 -11.64 -0.24 -3.27
CA ARG A 27 -11.45 0.93 -4.12
C ARG A 27 -12.72 1.22 -4.90
N VAL A 28 -13.14 2.50 -4.90
CA VAL A 28 -14.32 2.97 -5.64
C VAL A 28 -13.93 3.46 -7.05
N LYS A 29 -12.63 3.74 -7.26
CA LYS A 29 -12.10 4.29 -8.52
C LYS A 29 -11.36 3.22 -9.33
N PRO A 30 -11.41 3.22 -10.67
CA PRO A 30 -10.59 2.36 -11.52
C PRO A 30 -9.07 2.51 -11.24
N PRO A 31 -8.25 1.46 -11.49
CA PRO A 31 -8.65 0.15 -11.99
C PRO A 31 -9.31 -0.70 -10.93
N ASN A 32 -10.38 -1.41 -11.32
CA ASN A 32 -11.08 -2.35 -10.43
C ASN A 32 -10.48 -3.73 -10.62
N ASN A 33 -9.82 -4.25 -9.60
CA ASN A 33 -9.30 -5.60 -9.65
C ASN A 33 -10.44 -6.62 -9.75
N GLN A 34 -10.28 -7.55 -10.66
CA GLN A 34 -11.23 -8.66 -10.87
C GLN A 34 -10.83 -9.91 -10.07
N TYR A 35 -10.04 -9.77 -9.02
CA TYR A 35 -9.57 -10.88 -8.20
C TYR A 35 -9.52 -10.51 -6.71
N THR A 36 -9.67 -11.52 -5.89
CA THR A 36 -9.59 -11.44 -4.43
C THR A 36 -8.20 -11.83 -3.94
N ILE A 37 -7.92 -11.55 -2.66
CA ILE A 37 -6.68 -12.05 -2.03
C ILE A 37 -6.60 -13.57 -2.05
N ASN A 38 -7.72 -14.28 -1.92
CA ASN A 38 -7.75 -15.74 -1.92
C ASN A 38 -7.32 -16.33 -3.28
N GLU A 39 -7.68 -15.68 -4.39
CA GLU A 39 -7.24 -16.06 -5.73
C GLU A 39 -5.78 -15.69 -5.98
N LEU A 40 -5.30 -14.60 -5.35
CA LEU A 40 -3.94 -14.13 -5.51
C LEU A 40 -2.92 -14.95 -4.70
N VAL A 41 -3.28 -15.46 -3.52
CA VAL A 41 -2.40 -16.22 -2.64
C VAL A 41 -1.73 -17.43 -3.32
N PRO A 42 -2.44 -18.30 -4.07
CA PRO A 42 -1.80 -19.40 -4.79
C PRO A 42 -0.75 -18.93 -5.79
N ILE A 43 -1.02 -17.83 -6.49
CA ILE A 43 -0.10 -17.25 -7.48
C ILE A 43 1.15 -16.68 -6.80
N ILE A 44 0.98 -15.97 -5.68
CA ILE A 44 2.10 -15.47 -4.89
C ILE A 44 2.97 -16.63 -4.39
N LYS A 45 2.35 -17.74 -3.97
CA LYS A 45 3.09 -18.92 -3.49
C LYS A 45 3.87 -19.63 -4.60
N SER A 46 3.34 -19.68 -5.80
CA SER A 46 4.00 -20.32 -6.95
C SER A 46 5.02 -19.43 -7.65
N ASN A 47 4.96 -18.10 -7.46
CA ASN A 47 5.76 -17.14 -8.19
C ASN A 47 6.77 -16.42 -7.28
N LYS A 48 8.01 -16.89 -7.30
CA LYS A 48 9.11 -16.34 -6.48
C LYS A 48 9.51 -14.90 -6.83
N GLN A 49 9.09 -14.38 -7.99
CA GLN A 49 9.38 -13.01 -8.40
C GLN A 49 8.51 -11.99 -7.69
N ILE A 50 7.32 -12.39 -7.24
CA ILE A 50 6.47 -11.52 -6.43
C ILE A 50 7.15 -11.37 -5.07
N ARG A 51 7.63 -10.15 -4.81
CA ARG A 51 8.37 -9.84 -3.60
C ARG A 51 7.64 -8.88 -2.69
N TYR A 52 6.86 -7.97 -3.27
CA TYR A 52 6.18 -6.91 -2.54
C TYR A 52 4.68 -6.97 -2.83
N LEU A 53 3.88 -6.78 -1.78
CA LEU A 53 2.42 -6.64 -1.89
C LEU A 53 1.98 -5.39 -1.16
N ALA A 54 1.53 -4.38 -1.90
CA ALA A 54 0.89 -3.20 -1.32
C ALA A 54 -0.56 -3.50 -0.99
N ILE A 55 -1.02 -2.98 0.14
CA ILE A 55 -2.38 -3.18 0.66
C ILE A 55 -3.00 -1.81 0.93
N SER A 56 -4.11 -1.52 0.25
CA SER A 56 -4.88 -0.29 0.45
C SER A 56 -5.76 -0.36 1.71
N ASN A 57 -6.17 0.81 2.18
CA ASN A 57 -7.11 0.98 3.29
C ASN A 57 -6.67 0.34 4.61
N VAL A 58 -5.36 0.28 4.85
CA VAL A 58 -4.82 -0.14 6.15
C VAL A 58 -5.07 0.96 7.17
N LYS A 59 -5.69 0.61 8.29
CA LYS A 59 -6.04 1.54 9.37
C LYS A 59 -5.46 1.12 10.73
N SER A 60 -5.20 -0.18 10.89
CA SER A 60 -4.76 -0.76 12.15
C SER A 60 -3.87 -1.98 11.96
N SER A 61 -3.29 -2.47 13.04
CA SER A 61 -2.50 -3.70 13.07
C SER A 61 -3.30 -4.94 12.64
N SER A 62 -4.63 -4.96 12.91
CA SER A 62 -5.49 -6.09 12.54
C SER A 62 -5.55 -6.30 11.02
N ASP A 63 -5.51 -5.23 10.24
CA ASP A 63 -5.48 -5.30 8.78
C ASP A 63 -4.20 -6.00 8.29
N ILE A 64 -3.07 -5.74 8.94
CA ILE A 64 -1.78 -6.38 8.62
C ILE A 64 -1.74 -7.85 9.04
N ILE A 65 -2.23 -8.16 10.24
CA ILE A 65 -2.20 -9.52 10.79
C ILE A 65 -2.93 -10.51 9.90
N LEU A 66 -4.04 -10.10 9.29
CA LEU A 66 -4.79 -10.92 8.34
C LEU A 66 -3.89 -11.40 7.19
N TYR A 67 -3.18 -10.48 6.53
CA TYR A 67 -2.32 -10.80 5.40
C TYR A 67 -1.06 -11.58 5.80
N THR A 68 -0.50 -11.29 6.97
CA THR A 68 0.68 -12.02 7.47
C THR A 68 0.42 -13.50 7.74
N LYS A 69 -0.85 -13.88 7.97
CA LYS A 69 -1.26 -15.29 8.12
C LYS A 69 -1.46 -16.01 6.80
N LEU A 70 -1.88 -15.29 5.75
CA LEU A 70 -2.20 -15.86 4.44
C LEU A 70 -0.99 -16.00 3.53
N LEU A 71 -0.02 -15.10 3.67
CA LEU A 71 1.07 -14.92 2.72
C LEU A 71 2.35 -15.66 3.18
N PRO A 72 3.17 -16.11 2.20
CA PRO A 72 4.51 -16.63 2.50
C PRO A 72 5.39 -15.59 3.21
N SER A 73 6.31 -16.06 4.05
CA SER A 73 7.20 -15.18 4.84
C SER A 73 8.19 -14.36 4.01
N ASN A 74 8.41 -14.73 2.75
CA ASN A 74 9.28 -14.00 1.82
C ASN A 74 8.60 -12.79 1.17
N ILE A 75 7.29 -12.58 1.37
CA ILE A 75 6.57 -11.43 0.87
C ILE A 75 6.69 -10.27 1.86
N ILE A 76 7.10 -9.13 1.34
CA ILE A 76 7.13 -7.88 2.09
C ILE A 76 5.80 -7.17 1.87
N LEU A 77 5.04 -7.01 2.96
CA LEU A 77 3.81 -6.22 2.94
C LEU A 77 4.16 -4.73 2.95
N VAL A 78 3.47 -3.96 2.11
CA VAL A 78 3.62 -2.52 2.00
C VAL A 78 2.27 -1.87 2.30
N PRO A 79 1.99 -1.51 3.56
CA PRO A 79 0.77 -0.79 3.91
C PRO A 79 0.70 0.55 3.20
N LYS A 80 -0.45 0.84 2.59
CA LYS A 80 -0.75 2.15 2.03
C LYS A 80 -1.40 3.00 3.10
N ILE A 81 -0.77 4.13 3.39
CA ILE A 81 -1.24 5.11 4.37
C ILE A 81 -2.05 6.15 3.61
N GLU A 82 -3.36 6.05 3.76
CA GLU A 82 -4.38 6.75 2.98
C GLU A 82 -5.36 7.55 3.87
N THR A 83 -5.24 7.42 5.20
CA THR A 83 -6.15 8.07 6.16
C THR A 83 -5.40 8.63 7.36
N VAL A 84 -5.99 9.61 8.03
CA VAL A 84 -5.49 10.13 9.31
C VAL A 84 -5.45 9.04 10.38
N GLU A 85 -6.46 8.17 10.42
CA GLU A 85 -6.51 7.02 11.33
C GLU A 85 -5.28 6.12 11.19
N ALA A 86 -4.85 5.84 9.95
CA ALA A 86 -3.63 5.06 9.69
C ALA A 86 -2.37 5.75 10.22
N ILE A 87 -2.29 7.08 10.14
CA ILE A 87 -1.16 7.85 10.67
C ILE A 87 -1.12 7.78 12.19
N LEU A 88 -2.28 7.92 12.84
CA LEU A 88 -2.38 7.83 14.30
C LEU A 88 -2.02 6.44 14.83
N ASN A 89 -2.31 5.39 14.05
CA ASN A 89 -2.05 4.00 14.40
C ASN A 89 -0.72 3.47 13.81
N ILE A 90 0.15 4.34 13.32
CA ILE A 90 1.33 3.93 12.54
C ILE A 90 2.28 3.01 13.33
N ASP A 91 2.45 3.23 14.62
CA ASP A 91 3.30 2.40 15.48
C ASP A 91 2.82 0.95 15.54
N GLU A 92 1.54 0.72 15.72
CA GLU A 92 0.98 -0.62 15.78
C GLU A 92 0.99 -1.32 14.40
N ILE A 93 0.74 -0.56 13.33
CA ILE A 93 0.85 -1.06 11.95
C ILE A 93 2.26 -1.58 11.69
N ILE A 94 3.29 -0.80 12.03
CA ILE A 94 4.69 -1.19 11.83
C ILE A 94 5.09 -2.39 12.67
N ARG A 95 4.62 -2.48 13.92
CA ARG A 95 4.92 -3.64 14.78
C ARG A 95 4.29 -4.93 14.25
N ALA A 96 3.16 -4.85 13.56
CA ALA A 96 2.49 -6.01 12.96
C ALA A 96 3.19 -6.52 11.70
N LEU A 97 4.01 -5.71 11.04
CA LEU A 97 4.79 -6.13 9.86
C LEU A 97 5.90 -7.09 10.27
N LYS A 98 6.06 -8.18 9.50
CA LYS A 98 7.14 -9.15 9.67
C LYS A 98 8.41 -8.72 8.93
N GLY A 99 9.54 -9.30 9.32
CA GLY A 99 10.84 -9.05 8.68
C GLY A 99 11.52 -7.76 9.14
N SER A 100 12.78 -7.61 8.76
CA SER A 100 13.63 -6.44 9.09
C SER A 100 13.40 -5.26 8.15
N GLU A 101 13.05 -5.53 6.90
CA GLU A 101 12.75 -4.49 5.92
C GLU A 101 11.31 -4.02 6.10
N LYS A 102 11.14 -2.76 6.50
CA LYS A 102 9.84 -2.12 6.68
C LYS A 102 9.64 -1.06 5.61
N ILE A 103 8.54 -1.19 4.88
CA ILE A 103 8.18 -0.28 3.79
C ILE A 103 6.75 0.17 3.99
N LEU A 104 6.51 1.46 3.86
CA LEU A 104 5.18 2.06 3.79
C LEU A 104 5.02 2.77 2.44
N MET A 105 3.79 2.96 2.03
CA MET A 105 3.45 3.80 0.89
C MET A 105 2.46 4.89 1.32
N LEU A 106 2.80 6.14 1.09
CA LEU A 106 1.88 7.27 1.29
C LEU A 106 1.17 7.55 -0.03
N ASP A 107 -0.14 7.41 -0.05
CA ASP A 107 -0.99 7.91 -1.13
C ASP A 107 -1.50 9.31 -0.74
N HIS A 108 -0.95 10.34 -1.42
CA HIS A 108 -1.25 11.73 -1.10
C HIS A 108 -2.69 12.09 -1.43
N ASP A 109 -3.22 11.59 -2.54
CA ASP A 109 -4.54 11.95 -3.04
C ASP A 109 -5.63 11.33 -2.17
N ASP A 110 -5.45 10.07 -1.78
CA ASP A 110 -6.39 9.38 -0.91
C ASP A 110 -6.34 9.92 0.52
N LEU A 111 -5.15 10.26 1.04
CA LEU A 111 -5.02 10.94 2.34
C LEU A 111 -5.70 12.32 2.31
N PHE A 112 -5.48 13.12 1.26
CA PHE A 112 -6.12 14.43 1.11
C PHE A 112 -7.65 14.29 1.09
N THR A 113 -8.14 13.32 0.32
CA THR A 113 -9.57 13.00 0.25
C THR A 113 -10.13 12.58 1.62
N SER A 114 -9.39 11.76 2.37
CA SER A 114 -9.76 11.33 3.72
C SER A 114 -9.90 12.52 4.68
N ILE A 115 -8.96 13.46 4.66
CA ILE A 115 -8.98 14.68 5.49
C ILE A 115 -10.18 15.55 5.12
N THR A 116 -10.43 15.74 3.82
CA THR A 116 -11.57 16.52 3.34
C THR A 116 -12.89 15.92 3.80
N ASN A 117 -13.03 14.60 3.69
CA ASN A 117 -14.27 13.91 4.08
C ASN A 117 -14.50 13.86 5.59
N SER A 118 -13.44 13.92 6.40
CA SER A 118 -13.55 13.96 7.86
C SER A 118 -13.95 15.32 8.41
N GLY A 119 -13.98 16.37 7.58
CA GLY A 119 -14.20 17.75 8.00
C GLY A 119 -13.02 18.39 8.73
N GLU A 120 -11.86 17.75 8.70
CA GLU A 120 -10.63 18.29 9.25
C GLU A 120 -10.10 19.44 8.37
N LEU A 121 -9.37 20.38 8.97
CA LEU A 121 -8.78 21.50 8.24
C LEU A 121 -7.74 21.03 7.24
N LEU A 122 -7.85 21.45 5.98
CA LEU A 122 -6.90 21.09 4.93
C LEU A 122 -5.46 21.51 5.23
N SER A 123 -5.25 22.53 6.05
CA SER A 123 -3.92 22.93 6.55
C SER A 123 -3.21 21.80 7.31
N ASN A 124 -3.97 20.85 7.89
CA ASN A 124 -3.41 19.72 8.61
C ASN A 124 -2.80 18.65 7.68
N PHE A 125 -3.14 18.66 6.38
CA PHE A 125 -2.54 17.71 5.43
C PHE A 125 -1.01 17.73 5.48
N ARG A 126 -0.39 18.91 5.42
CA ARG A 126 1.07 19.04 5.51
C ARG A 126 1.62 18.56 6.85
N LYS A 127 0.89 18.82 7.93
CA LYS A 127 1.26 18.35 9.27
C LYS A 127 1.30 16.82 9.30
N HIS A 128 0.24 16.14 8.87
CA HIS A 128 0.16 14.69 8.84
C HIS A 128 1.25 14.06 7.95
N VAL A 129 1.50 14.63 6.77
CA VAL A 129 2.60 14.17 5.90
C VAL A 129 3.95 14.31 6.59
N ASN A 130 4.23 15.45 7.23
CA ASN A 130 5.49 15.68 7.92
C ASN A 130 5.67 14.77 9.15
N GLU A 131 4.61 14.50 9.90
CA GLU A 131 4.62 13.55 11.02
C GLU A 131 4.99 12.17 10.55
N LEU A 132 4.35 11.67 9.47
CA LEU A 132 4.66 10.38 8.89
C LEU A 132 6.11 10.30 8.37
N VAL A 133 6.58 11.32 7.64
CA VAL A 133 7.97 11.38 7.15
C VAL A 133 8.96 11.36 8.29
N THR A 134 8.72 12.16 9.33
CA THR A 134 9.60 12.24 10.52
C THR A 134 9.63 10.89 11.24
N PHE A 135 8.47 10.25 11.42
CA PHE A 135 8.37 8.93 12.02
C PHE A 135 9.17 7.89 11.21
N CYS A 136 8.98 7.83 9.90
CA CYS A 136 9.68 6.88 9.03
C CYS A 136 11.20 7.06 9.09
N ASN A 137 11.67 8.30 9.03
CA ASN A 137 13.10 8.62 9.12
C ASN A 137 13.69 8.18 10.48
N LYS A 138 12.98 8.46 11.58
CA LYS A 138 13.42 8.09 12.93
C LYS A 138 13.50 6.58 13.13
N GLN A 139 12.59 5.82 12.50
CA GLN A 139 12.50 4.36 12.63
C GLN A 139 13.23 3.61 11.51
N ASN A 140 13.92 4.31 10.61
CA ASN A 140 14.60 3.73 9.44
C ASN A 140 13.64 2.91 8.55
N ILE A 141 12.44 3.45 8.29
CA ILE A 141 11.41 2.85 7.46
C ILE A 141 11.46 3.48 6.08
N ILE A 142 11.40 2.67 5.03
CA ILE A 142 11.32 3.14 3.65
C ILE A 142 9.90 3.67 3.40
N LEU A 143 9.80 4.96 3.06
CA LEU A 143 8.53 5.58 2.70
C LEU A 143 8.46 5.83 1.19
N LEU A 144 7.66 5.01 0.49
CA LEU A 144 7.29 5.25 -0.89
C LEU A 144 6.20 6.34 -0.92
N ARG A 145 6.29 7.25 -1.89
CA ARG A 145 5.33 8.35 -2.02
C ARG A 145 4.70 8.33 -3.41
N ALA A 146 3.45 7.89 -3.49
CA ALA A 146 2.65 8.02 -4.69
C ALA A 146 2.12 9.47 -4.78
N ARG A 147 2.43 10.15 -5.88
CA ARG A 147 1.87 11.45 -6.19
C ARG A 147 1.04 11.33 -7.45
N GLY A 148 -0.22 11.74 -7.40
CA GLY A 148 -1.02 11.93 -8.60
C GLY A 148 -0.37 12.97 -9.50
N VAL A 149 -0.45 12.78 -10.80
CA VAL A 149 -0.10 13.82 -11.76
C VAL A 149 -1.28 14.77 -11.82
N ILE A 150 -1.18 15.91 -11.13
CA ILE A 150 -2.14 17.00 -11.30
C ILE A 150 -1.75 17.65 -12.63
N PHE A 151 -2.51 17.36 -13.68
CA PHE A 151 -2.49 18.19 -14.86
C PHE A 151 -3.23 19.49 -14.48
N SER A 152 -2.50 20.52 -14.12
CA SER A 152 -3.09 21.85 -14.05
C SER A 152 -3.24 22.33 -15.49
N ASP A 153 -4.44 22.34 -15.98
CA ASP A 153 -4.82 23.16 -17.14
C ASP A 153 -4.80 24.64 -16.70
N SER A 154 -3.63 25.11 -16.32
CA SER A 154 -3.41 26.55 -16.15
C SER A 154 -3.09 27.12 -17.52
N MET A 155 -4.12 27.54 -18.18
CA MET A 155 -4.00 28.61 -19.19
C MET A 155 -3.81 29.92 -18.48
#